data_b022c0d9dd951ebdbf058d5098fe725a
#
_entry.id   b022c0d9dd951ebdbf058d5098fe725a
#
_cell.length_a   1.000
_cell.length_b   1.000
_cell.length_c   1.000
_cell.angle_alpha   90.00
_cell.angle_beta   90.00
_cell.angle_gamma   90.00
#
_symmetry.space_group_name_H-M   'P 1'
#
loop_
_entity.id
_entity.type
_entity.pdbx_description
1 polymer ?
#
loop_
_entity_poly.entity_id
_entity_poly.type
_entity_poly.pdbx_seq_one_letter_code
_entity_poly.pdbx_strand_id
1 'polypeptide(L)'
;GLPMAFGGPYLGFMATTRDMMRKLPGRIVGETVDSDGKRGFVLTLQAREQHIRREKASSNICSNRALCALTASVYLSAMGPEGLREVALQCTSKAHYLREKLRAAGLSPVYDKPFFHEFVTDCPADTARLSAKLEEEGYLGGLPLPGGRILWCTTEMNTKEEMDRLADLVKEVCCA
;
A
#
# COMPACT_ATOMS: atom_id res chain seq x y z
N GLY A 1 -5.03 1.72 9.15
CA GLY A 1 -4.08 1.82 10.24
C GLY A 1 -3.15 3.00 10.19
N LEU A 2 -2.24 3.05 9.24
CA LEU A 2 -1.37 4.21 9.04
C LEU A 2 -2.04 5.16 8.03
N PRO A 3 -2.10 6.47 8.31
CA PRO A 3 -2.64 7.44 7.35
C PRO A 3 -1.72 7.60 6.14
N MET A 4 -2.25 8.12 5.03
CA MET A 4 -1.42 8.59 3.93
C MET A 4 -0.53 9.72 4.43
N ALA A 5 0.78 9.58 4.26
CA ALA A 5 1.75 10.52 4.82
C ALA A 5 2.58 11.27 3.75
N PHE A 6 2.24 11.12 2.47
CA PHE A 6 2.84 11.87 1.34
C PHE A 6 4.38 11.96 1.41
N GLY A 7 5.03 10.83 1.61
CA GLY A 7 6.48 10.75 1.82
C GLY A 7 6.91 10.72 3.30
N GLY A 8 5.97 10.79 4.24
CA GLY A 8 6.21 10.60 5.66
C GLY A 8 6.48 9.14 6.06
N PRO A 9 6.41 8.80 7.34
CA PRO A 9 6.81 7.48 7.81
C PRO A 9 5.77 6.42 7.43
N TYR A 10 6.21 5.42 6.69
CA TYR A 10 5.47 4.20 6.40
C TYR A 10 6.07 3.00 7.14
N LEU A 11 5.35 1.89 7.12
CA LEU A 11 5.80 0.62 7.66
C LEU A 11 5.75 -0.45 6.56
N GLY A 12 6.87 -1.13 6.36
CA GLY A 12 6.93 -2.36 5.59
C GLY A 12 6.95 -3.58 6.50
N PHE A 13 6.66 -4.74 5.97
CA PHE A 13 6.86 -6.01 6.64
C PHE A 13 7.70 -6.95 5.78
N MET A 14 8.37 -7.89 6.43
CA MET A 14 9.18 -8.90 5.75
C MET A 14 8.94 -10.26 6.40
N ALA A 15 8.71 -11.26 5.58
CA ALA A 15 8.59 -12.64 6.01
C ALA A 15 9.54 -13.54 5.21
N THR A 16 10.04 -14.61 5.84
CA THR A 16 10.94 -15.55 5.20
C THR A 16 10.81 -16.94 5.79
N THR A 17 11.37 -17.94 5.09
CA THR A 17 11.52 -19.29 5.63
C THR A 17 12.60 -19.36 6.70
N ARG A 18 12.58 -20.42 7.51
CA ARG A 18 13.56 -20.65 8.57
C ARG A 18 15.01 -20.68 8.05
N ASP A 19 15.23 -21.26 6.87
CA ASP A 19 16.55 -21.38 6.25
C ASP A 19 17.15 -20.02 5.85
N MET A 20 16.27 -19.08 5.52
CA MET A 20 16.64 -17.72 5.14
C MET A 20 16.71 -16.74 6.32
N MET A 21 16.29 -17.14 7.52
CA MET A 21 16.21 -16.28 8.71
C MET A 21 17.49 -15.50 9.00
N ARG A 22 18.66 -16.15 8.83
CA ARG A 22 19.97 -15.50 9.04
C ARG A 22 20.34 -14.45 7.99
N LYS A 23 19.60 -14.38 6.87
CA LYS A 23 19.79 -13.40 5.80
C LYS A 23 18.86 -12.18 5.95
N LEU A 24 17.86 -12.24 6.84
CA LEU A 24 17.03 -11.09 7.14
C LEU A 24 17.87 -9.93 7.66
N PRO A 25 17.67 -8.71 7.18
CA PRO A 25 18.24 -7.50 7.80
C PRO A 25 17.57 -7.22 9.15
N GLY A 26 18.24 -6.40 9.98
CA GLY A 26 17.70 -5.96 11.25
C GLY A 26 17.82 -6.98 12.39
N ARG A 27 17.14 -6.71 13.47
CA ARG A 27 17.19 -7.49 14.71
C ARG A 27 16.00 -8.44 14.77
N ILE A 28 16.22 -9.62 15.33
CA ILE A 28 15.15 -10.57 15.61
C ILE A 28 15.02 -10.70 17.12
N VAL A 29 13.79 -10.48 17.60
CA VAL A 29 13.44 -10.65 19.02
C VAL A 29 12.98 -12.08 19.24
N GLY A 30 13.59 -12.77 20.22
CA GLY A 30 13.17 -14.10 20.65
C GLY A 30 12.37 -14.03 21.95
N GLU A 31 11.36 -14.86 22.08
CA GLU A 31 10.64 -15.07 23.33
C GLU A 31 11.42 -16.04 24.21
N THR A 32 11.47 -15.76 25.50
CA THR A 32 12.15 -16.58 26.52
C THR A 32 11.43 -16.41 27.86
N VAL A 33 11.98 -16.99 28.89
CA VAL A 33 11.57 -16.76 30.30
C VAL A 33 12.73 -16.18 31.07
N ASP A 34 12.44 -15.36 32.07
CA ASP A 34 13.44 -14.86 33.04
C ASP A 34 13.78 -15.88 34.13
N SER A 35 14.60 -15.47 35.10
CA SER A 35 15.00 -16.34 36.25
C SER A 35 13.83 -16.76 37.12
N ASP A 36 12.72 -16.02 37.10
CA ASP A 36 11.51 -16.31 37.87
C ASP A 36 10.48 -17.10 37.06
N GLY A 37 10.82 -17.52 35.83
CA GLY A 37 9.91 -18.23 34.92
C GLY A 37 8.88 -17.33 34.23
N LYS A 38 8.99 -16.00 34.33
CA LYS A 38 8.09 -15.06 33.66
C LYS A 38 8.50 -14.85 32.21
N ARG A 39 7.51 -14.69 31.36
CA ARG A 39 7.72 -14.39 29.93
C ARG A 39 8.54 -13.12 29.73
N GLY A 40 9.59 -13.23 28.93
CA GLY A 40 10.48 -12.14 28.59
C GLY A 40 10.87 -12.18 27.10
N PHE A 41 11.56 -11.13 26.64
CA PHE A 41 12.02 -11.02 25.26
C PHE A 41 13.50 -10.60 25.23
N VAL A 42 14.25 -11.20 24.31
CA VAL A 42 15.67 -10.91 24.12
C VAL A 42 15.99 -10.66 22.66
N LEU A 43 16.99 -9.81 22.40
CA LEU A 43 17.51 -9.62 21.06
C LEU A 43 18.36 -10.81 20.65
N THR A 44 18.05 -11.39 19.50
CA THR A 44 18.78 -12.51 18.93
C THR A 44 19.37 -12.14 17.57
N LEU A 45 20.35 -12.95 17.11
CA LEU A 45 20.97 -12.83 15.77
C LEU A 45 21.53 -11.43 15.45
N GLN A 46 22.08 -10.73 16.45
CA GLN A 46 22.63 -9.39 16.33
C GLN A 46 23.98 -9.34 15.60
N ALA A 47 24.70 -10.45 15.46
CA ALA A 47 26.07 -10.49 14.96
C ALA A 47 26.27 -9.97 13.52
N ARG A 48 25.22 -9.64 12.80
CA ARG A 48 25.22 -9.08 11.44
C ARG A 48 24.97 -7.57 11.39
N GLU A 49 24.75 -6.93 12.55
CA GLU A 49 24.50 -5.50 12.68
C GLU A 49 25.77 -4.67 12.52
N GLN A 50 25.62 -3.41 12.08
CA GLN A 50 26.72 -2.50 11.80
C GLN A 50 27.60 -2.22 13.02
N HIS A 51 27.03 -2.10 14.22
CA HIS A 51 27.78 -1.86 15.45
C HIS A 51 28.71 -3.02 15.85
N ILE A 52 28.49 -4.23 15.28
CA ILE A 52 29.33 -5.41 15.49
C ILE A 52 30.23 -5.65 14.28
N ARG A 53 29.66 -5.67 13.08
CA ARG A 53 30.36 -6.06 11.84
C ARG A 53 30.99 -4.90 11.08
N ARG A 54 30.66 -3.65 11.43
CA ARG A 54 31.16 -2.44 10.77
C ARG A 54 30.90 -2.50 9.26
N GLU A 55 31.94 -2.38 8.45
CA GLU A 55 31.87 -2.44 6.97
C GLU A 55 31.39 -3.79 6.42
N LYS A 56 31.44 -4.85 7.22
CA LYS A 56 30.98 -6.20 6.86
C LYS A 56 29.55 -6.50 7.27
N ALA A 57 28.81 -5.49 7.74
CA ALA A 57 27.41 -5.66 8.12
C ALA A 57 26.53 -6.06 6.93
N SER A 58 25.58 -6.95 7.16
CA SER A 58 24.60 -7.34 6.14
C SER A 58 23.57 -6.23 5.89
N SER A 59 23.43 -5.28 6.80
CA SER A 59 22.49 -4.18 6.74
C SER A 59 22.98 -2.98 7.54
N ASN A 60 22.71 -1.79 7.04
CA ASN A 60 22.98 -0.51 7.68
C ASN A 60 21.69 0.13 8.26
N ILE A 61 20.72 -0.69 8.67
CA ILE A 61 19.47 -0.21 9.27
C ILE A 61 19.82 0.54 10.57
N CYS A 62 19.44 1.82 10.62
CA CYS A 62 19.63 2.71 11.75
C CYS A 62 18.34 2.91 12.54
N SER A 63 17.22 3.16 11.87
CA SER A 63 15.91 3.43 12.47
C SER A 63 14.96 2.25 12.29
N ASN A 64 14.10 1.99 13.27
CA ASN A 64 13.27 0.79 13.31
C ASN A 64 11.77 1.04 13.11
N ARG A 65 11.33 2.27 12.89
CA ARG A 65 9.90 2.62 12.71
C ARG A 65 8.98 2.05 13.81
N ALA A 66 9.46 2.02 15.06
CA ALA A 66 8.75 1.36 16.17
C ALA A 66 7.34 1.92 16.39
N LEU A 67 7.15 3.24 16.27
CA LEU A 67 5.82 3.86 16.41
C LEU A 67 4.86 3.40 15.31
N CYS A 68 5.31 3.33 14.06
CA CYS A 68 4.49 2.81 12.97
C CYS A 68 4.16 1.31 13.17
N ALA A 69 5.11 0.53 13.67
CA ALA A 69 4.89 -0.88 13.99
C ALA A 69 3.86 -1.05 15.12
N LEU A 70 3.92 -0.21 16.15
CA LEU A 70 2.92 -0.21 17.22
C LEU A 70 1.53 0.17 16.68
N THR A 71 1.43 1.23 15.88
CA THR A 71 0.17 1.65 15.25
C THR A 71 -0.43 0.52 14.41
N ALA A 72 0.39 -0.13 13.58
CA ALA A 72 -0.07 -1.27 12.78
C ALA A 72 -0.52 -2.44 13.65
N SER A 73 0.21 -2.75 14.75
CA SER A 73 -0.16 -3.81 15.68
C SER A 73 -1.51 -3.55 16.34
N VAL A 74 -1.77 -2.32 16.78
CA VAL A 74 -3.06 -1.91 17.35
C VAL A 74 -4.17 -2.04 16.31
N TYR A 75 -3.95 -1.55 15.09
CA TYR A 75 -4.90 -1.66 13.99
C TYR A 75 -5.25 -3.12 13.67
N LEU A 76 -4.23 -3.96 13.50
CA LEU A 76 -4.43 -5.39 13.20
C LEU A 76 -5.19 -6.11 14.32
N SER A 77 -4.91 -5.75 15.58
CA SER A 77 -5.61 -6.32 16.74
C SER A 77 -7.07 -5.86 16.81
N ALA A 78 -7.33 -4.60 16.49
CA ALA A 78 -8.69 -4.03 16.50
C ALA A 78 -9.56 -4.58 15.37
N MET A 79 -8.99 -4.72 14.16
CA MET A 79 -9.71 -5.25 12.98
C MET A 79 -9.94 -6.76 13.06
N GLY A 80 -8.96 -7.49 13.58
CA GLY A 80 -8.96 -8.93 13.55
C GLY A 80 -8.93 -9.52 12.13
N PRO A 81 -8.96 -10.85 11.99
CA PRO A 81 -8.88 -11.49 10.68
C PRO A 81 -10.10 -11.19 9.77
N GLU A 82 -11.29 -11.11 10.34
CA GLU A 82 -12.51 -10.82 9.56
C GLU A 82 -12.55 -9.37 9.10
N GLY A 83 -12.14 -8.41 9.94
CA GLY A 83 -12.06 -7.00 9.54
C GLY A 83 -11.04 -6.78 8.44
N LEU A 84 -9.87 -7.42 8.51
CA LEU A 84 -8.85 -7.36 7.44
C LEU A 84 -9.36 -7.96 6.13
N ARG A 85 -10.07 -9.09 6.22
CA ARG A 85 -10.70 -9.73 5.05
C ARG A 85 -11.73 -8.81 4.41
N GLU A 86 -12.58 -8.16 5.21
CA GLU A 86 -13.59 -7.23 4.71
C GLU A 86 -12.96 -6.01 4.03
N VAL A 87 -11.94 -5.40 4.63
CA VAL A 87 -11.18 -4.30 4.00
C VAL A 87 -10.63 -4.72 2.64
N ALA A 88 -10.01 -5.90 2.54
CA ALA A 88 -9.46 -6.40 1.29
C ALA A 88 -10.55 -6.63 0.22
N LEU A 89 -11.69 -7.18 0.61
CA LEU A 89 -12.84 -7.38 -0.28
C LEU A 89 -13.41 -6.05 -0.79
N GLN A 90 -13.55 -5.06 0.08
CA GLN A 90 -14.00 -3.72 -0.29
C GLN A 90 -13.03 -3.06 -1.28
N CYS A 91 -11.72 -3.10 -1.02
CA CYS A 91 -10.72 -2.57 -1.94
C CYS A 91 -10.83 -3.20 -3.33
N THR A 92 -10.87 -4.54 -3.39
CA THR A 92 -10.97 -5.28 -4.67
C THR A 92 -12.27 -4.97 -5.39
N SER A 93 -13.40 -5.06 -4.71
CA SER A 93 -14.73 -4.82 -5.29
C SER A 93 -14.84 -3.42 -5.88
N LYS A 94 -14.40 -2.41 -5.14
CA LYS A 94 -14.43 -1.01 -5.57
C LYS A 94 -13.49 -0.74 -6.74
N ALA A 95 -12.30 -1.34 -6.77
CA ALA A 95 -11.37 -1.21 -7.88
C ALA A 95 -11.94 -1.81 -9.18
N HIS A 96 -12.55 -2.98 -9.09
CA HIS A 96 -13.23 -3.59 -10.24
C HIS A 96 -14.44 -2.77 -10.70
N TYR A 97 -15.20 -2.23 -9.75
CA TYR A 97 -16.30 -1.30 -10.07
C TYR A 97 -15.81 -0.05 -10.80
N LEU A 98 -14.79 0.63 -10.26
CA LEU A 98 -14.23 1.83 -10.89
C LEU A 98 -13.66 1.52 -12.27
N ARG A 99 -12.96 0.39 -12.45
CA ARG A 99 -12.45 -0.01 -13.78
C ARG A 99 -13.56 -0.09 -14.83
N GLU A 100 -14.68 -0.70 -14.49
CA GLU A 100 -15.80 -0.80 -15.44
C GLU A 100 -16.45 0.55 -15.71
N LYS A 101 -16.56 1.42 -14.71
CA LYS A 101 -17.05 2.80 -14.90
C LYS A 101 -16.12 3.62 -15.79
N LEU A 102 -14.82 3.57 -15.58
CA LEU A 102 -13.85 4.27 -16.41
C LEU A 102 -13.80 3.72 -17.83
N ARG A 103 -13.97 2.40 -17.99
CA ARG A 103 -14.12 1.79 -19.32
C ARG A 103 -15.34 2.34 -20.06
N ALA A 104 -16.47 2.46 -19.40
CA ALA A 104 -17.68 3.07 -19.97
C ALA A 104 -17.52 4.57 -20.25
N ALA A 105 -16.62 5.25 -19.54
CA ALA A 105 -16.24 6.65 -19.76
C ALA A 105 -15.18 6.85 -20.87
N GLY A 106 -14.71 5.78 -21.52
CA GLY A 106 -13.80 5.84 -22.66
C GLY A 106 -12.34 5.49 -22.38
N LEU A 107 -11.99 5.10 -21.15
CA LEU A 107 -10.63 4.66 -20.79
C LEU A 107 -10.48 3.14 -20.95
N SER A 108 -9.58 2.69 -21.80
CA SER A 108 -9.36 1.26 -22.03
C SER A 108 -8.40 0.68 -21.00
N PRO A 109 -8.72 -0.45 -20.31
CA PRO A 109 -7.77 -1.17 -19.48
C PRO A 109 -6.56 -1.63 -20.30
N VAL A 110 -5.34 -1.40 -19.77
CA VAL A 110 -4.08 -1.80 -20.44
C VAL A 110 -3.81 -3.30 -20.28
N TYR A 111 -4.17 -3.85 -19.13
CA TYR A 111 -3.87 -5.24 -18.78
C TYR A 111 -5.16 -6.03 -18.52
N ASP A 112 -5.25 -7.21 -19.13
CA ASP A 112 -6.32 -8.18 -18.88
C ASP A 112 -5.80 -9.30 -17.96
N LYS A 113 -5.39 -8.93 -16.76
CA LYS A 113 -4.90 -9.83 -15.72
C LYS A 113 -5.63 -9.56 -14.41
N PRO A 114 -5.76 -10.54 -13.53
CA PRO A 114 -6.24 -10.31 -12.18
C PRO A 114 -5.41 -9.25 -11.46
N PHE A 115 -6.08 -8.36 -10.74
CA PHE A 115 -5.45 -7.32 -9.94
C PHE A 115 -6.20 -7.16 -8.61
N PHE A 116 -5.56 -6.55 -7.64
CA PHE A 116 -6.15 -6.36 -6.32
C PHE A 116 -6.94 -5.04 -6.25
N HIS A 117 -6.27 -3.92 -6.11
CA HIS A 117 -6.91 -2.60 -5.95
C HIS A 117 -6.27 -1.50 -6.82
N GLU A 118 -5.29 -1.87 -7.64
CA GLU A 118 -4.64 -0.98 -8.59
C GLU A 118 -4.75 -1.53 -10.01
N PHE A 119 -5.03 -0.65 -10.97
CA PHE A 119 -5.10 -1.00 -12.38
C PHE A 119 -4.69 0.17 -13.27
N VAL A 120 -4.29 -0.10 -14.50
CA VAL A 120 -3.83 0.90 -15.47
C VAL A 120 -4.82 0.98 -16.62
N THR A 121 -5.11 2.21 -17.04
CA THR A 121 -5.86 2.48 -18.27
C THR A 121 -5.04 3.29 -19.25
N ASP A 122 -5.28 3.12 -20.54
CA ASP A 122 -4.93 4.10 -21.57
C ASP A 122 -5.92 5.26 -21.47
N CYS A 123 -5.43 6.50 -21.62
CA CYS A 123 -6.23 7.70 -21.64
C CYS A 123 -6.18 8.31 -23.05
N PRO A 124 -7.30 8.43 -23.79
CA PRO A 124 -7.31 9.02 -25.13
C PRO A 124 -7.11 10.54 -25.11
N ALA A 125 -7.40 11.18 -23.98
CA ALA A 125 -7.21 12.61 -23.78
C ALA A 125 -5.80 12.93 -23.22
N ASP A 126 -5.44 14.21 -23.21
CA ASP A 126 -4.25 14.67 -22.50
C ASP A 126 -4.42 14.40 -20.99
N THR A 127 -3.51 13.58 -20.43
CA THR A 127 -3.53 13.20 -19.01
C THR A 127 -3.34 14.39 -18.08
N ALA A 128 -2.59 15.43 -18.52
CA ALA A 128 -2.41 16.64 -17.70
C ALA A 128 -3.71 17.44 -17.63
N ARG A 129 -4.43 17.55 -18.75
CA ARG A 129 -5.75 18.22 -18.79
C ARG A 129 -6.76 17.47 -17.91
N LEU A 130 -6.77 16.14 -17.97
CA LEU A 130 -7.66 15.34 -17.12
C LEU A 130 -7.33 15.51 -15.64
N SER A 131 -6.03 15.44 -15.26
CA SER A 131 -5.61 15.64 -13.87
C SER A 131 -6.02 17.02 -13.35
N ALA A 132 -5.78 18.08 -14.13
CA ALA A 132 -6.17 19.45 -13.73
C ALA A 132 -7.69 19.56 -13.50
N LYS A 133 -8.50 18.98 -14.40
CA LYS A 133 -9.95 18.98 -14.23
C LYS A 133 -10.40 18.23 -12.97
N LEU A 134 -9.80 17.09 -12.69
CA LEU A 134 -10.11 16.32 -11.48
C LEU A 134 -9.69 17.07 -10.20
N GLU A 135 -8.55 17.75 -10.21
CA GLU A 135 -8.08 18.58 -9.09
C GLU A 135 -9.00 19.78 -8.82
N GLU A 136 -9.48 20.46 -9.89
CA GLU A 136 -10.47 21.54 -9.77
C GLU A 136 -11.76 21.08 -9.09
N GLU A 137 -12.15 19.83 -9.28
CA GLU A 137 -13.34 19.22 -8.68
C GLU A 137 -13.05 18.55 -7.32
N GLY A 138 -11.82 18.69 -6.80
CA GLY A 138 -11.40 18.17 -5.49
C GLY A 138 -10.97 16.70 -5.48
N TYR A 139 -10.68 16.11 -6.65
CA TYR A 139 -10.20 14.73 -6.77
C TYR A 139 -8.69 14.71 -7.03
N LEU A 140 -7.95 13.99 -6.20
CA LEU A 140 -6.64 13.47 -6.60
C LEU A 140 -6.91 12.25 -7.47
N GLY A 141 -6.87 12.46 -8.78
CA GLY A 141 -7.08 11.41 -9.77
C GLY A 141 -5.99 10.34 -9.75
N GLY A 142 -5.99 9.47 -10.74
CA GLY A 142 -4.94 8.46 -10.87
C GLY A 142 -3.57 9.08 -11.18
N LEU A 143 -2.51 8.31 -10.97
CA LEU A 143 -1.14 8.73 -11.27
C LEU A 143 -0.87 8.66 -12.79
N PRO A 144 -0.56 9.79 -13.45
CA PRO A 144 -0.16 9.78 -14.86
C PRO A 144 1.13 8.97 -15.07
N LEU A 145 1.13 8.10 -16.06
CA LEU A 145 2.26 7.29 -16.48
C LEU A 145 2.70 7.67 -17.90
N PRO A 146 3.95 7.36 -18.29
CA PRO A 146 4.41 7.57 -19.67
C PRO A 146 3.51 6.87 -20.69
N GLY A 147 3.33 7.50 -21.86
CA GLY A 147 2.56 6.93 -22.96
C GLY A 147 1.04 7.14 -22.86
N GLY A 148 0.59 8.19 -22.18
CA GLY A 148 -0.85 8.52 -22.09
C GLY A 148 -1.63 7.53 -21.23
N ARG A 149 -1.00 7.00 -20.19
CA ARG A 149 -1.58 6.03 -19.26
C ARG A 149 -1.82 6.62 -17.90
N ILE A 150 -2.74 6.02 -17.17
CA ILE A 150 -3.04 6.41 -15.79
C ILE A 150 -3.14 5.16 -14.92
N LEU A 151 -2.42 5.17 -13.78
CA LEU A 151 -2.57 4.17 -12.71
C LEU A 151 -3.63 4.65 -11.73
N TRP A 152 -4.66 3.85 -11.56
CA TRP A 152 -5.77 4.07 -10.63
C TRP A 152 -5.62 3.18 -9.40
N CYS A 153 -6.03 3.70 -8.26
CA CYS A 153 -6.09 2.95 -7.00
C CYS A 153 -7.40 3.28 -6.27
N THR A 154 -8.03 2.28 -5.70
CA THR A 154 -9.16 2.45 -4.78
C THR A 154 -8.93 1.68 -3.50
N THR A 155 -9.49 2.20 -2.41
CA THR A 155 -9.46 1.54 -1.11
C THR A 155 -10.88 1.38 -0.57
N GLU A 156 -10.99 0.81 0.62
CA GLU A 156 -12.26 0.71 1.35
C GLU A 156 -12.90 2.07 1.65
N MET A 157 -12.08 3.14 1.65
CA MET A 157 -12.53 4.50 1.99
C MET A 157 -13.31 5.19 0.86
N ASN A 158 -13.11 4.79 -0.39
CA ASN A 158 -13.81 5.41 -1.52
C ASN A 158 -15.29 5.01 -1.54
N THR A 159 -16.17 5.97 -1.69
CA THR A 159 -17.61 5.72 -1.82
C THR A 159 -18.01 5.44 -3.28
N LYS A 160 -19.18 4.83 -3.44
CA LYS A 160 -19.73 4.57 -4.77
C LYS A 160 -20.03 5.89 -5.49
N GLU A 161 -20.59 6.85 -4.77
CA GLU A 161 -20.96 8.18 -5.27
C GLU A 161 -19.74 8.94 -5.78
N GLU A 162 -18.63 8.90 -5.04
CA GLU A 162 -17.35 9.50 -5.47
C GLU A 162 -16.82 8.86 -6.76
N MET A 163 -16.87 7.53 -6.85
CA MET A 163 -16.42 6.80 -8.03
C MET A 163 -17.30 7.07 -9.26
N ASP A 164 -18.62 7.16 -9.07
CA ASP A 164 -19.56 7.52 -10.13
C ASP A 164 -19.29 8.95 -10.63
N ARG A 165 -19.15 9.92 -9.71
CA ARG A 165 -18.83 11.31 -10.06
C ARG A 165 -17.50 11.43 -10.80
N LEU A 166 -16.46 10.73 -10.32
CA LEU A 166 -15.16 10.71 -10.98
C LEU A 166 -15.28 10.18 -12.42
N ALA A 167 -16.03 9.11 -12.63
CA ALA A 167 -16.23 8.55 -13.97
C ALA A 167 -16.99 9.52 -14.90
N ASP A 168 -17.95 10.28 -14.38
CA ASP A 168 -18.65 11.32 -15.14
C ASP A 168 -17.69 12.44 -15.57
N LEU A 169 -16.83 12.93 -14.67
CA LEU A 169 -15.81 13.93 -14.96
C LEU A 169 -14.82 13.44 -16.02
N VAL A 170 -14.37 12.18 -15.91
CA VAL A 170 -13.52 11.56 -16.93
C VAL A 170 -14.20 11.55 -18.28
N LYS A 171 -15.48 11.19 -18.33
CA LYS A 171 -16.27 11.17 -19.57
C LYS A 171 -16.39 12.55 -20.18
N GLU A 172 -16.60 13.61 -19.40
CA GLU A 172 -16.64 15.00 -19.86
C GLU A 172 -15.35 15.40 -20.59
N VAL A 173 -14.17 14.95 -20.11
CA VAL A 173 -12.87 15.29 -20.69
C VAL A 173 -12.50 14.41 -21.87
N CYS A 174 -12.83 13.13 -21.82
CA CYS A 174 -12.40 12.14 -22.83
C CYS A 174 -13.36 12.05 -24.03
N CYS A 175 -14.63 12.50 -23.90
CA CYS A 175 -15.64 12.45 -24.95
C CYS A 175 -15.98 13.84 -25.49
N ALA A 176 -15.33 14.91 -25.02
CA ALA A 176 -15.41 16.26 -25.54
C ALA A 176 -14.40 16.46 -26.68
#